data_c1bff636df93d3a6c52bcfb1e42a8af0
#
_entry.id   c1bff636df93d3a6c52bcfb1e42a8af0
#
_cell.length_a   1.000
_cell.length_b   1.000
_cell.length_c   1.000
_cell.angle_alpha   90.00
_cell.angle_beta   90.00
_cell.angle_gamma   90.00
#
_symmetry.space_group_name_H-M   'P 1'
#
loop_
_entity.id
_entity.type
_entity.pdbx_description
1 polymer ?
#
loop_
_entity_poly.entity_id
_entity_poly.type
_entity_poly.pdbx_seq_one_letter_code
_entity_poly.pdbx_strand_id
1 'polypeptide(L)'
;KLDHYEVVLSTDEDEMIKYLSSPLFKGIGPTQAKYIVDALGKDTLTLIKEDKHHLDNVKGMTAVKRDHIYEVLTANDYDQEVIQFFMGHGISMRYIGIIQETYKEKTLEVLQNHPYQLIEDIDGIGFKTADELALKLGGSKESPERLKAAVLYSVKRGCFDSGSTYMLYDEIKKAYHKNIGYIDES
;
A
#
# COMPACT_ATOMS: atom_id res chain seq x y z
N LYS A 1 -26.66 5.50 12.45
CA LYS A 1 -26.41 4.15 12.99
C LYS A 1 -25.33 3.56 12.12
N LEU A 2 -24.08 3.72 12.54
CA LEU A 2 -22.93 3.03 11.99
C LEU A 2 -22.94 1.65 12.65
N ASP A 3 -23.22 0.64 11.84
CA ASP A 3 -23.08 -0.74 12.29
C ASP A 3 -21.58 -0.99 12.55
N HIS A 4 -21.30 -1.41 13.77
CA HIS A 4 -19.99 -1.91 14.16
C HIS A 4 -19.75 -3.19 13.36
N TYR A 5 -19.01 -3.07 12.25
CA TYR A 5 -18.38 -4.21 11.63
C TYR A 5 -17.17 -4.57 12.50
N GLU A 6 -17.31 -5.63 13.29
CA GLU A 6 -16.13 -6.36 13.73
C GLU A 6 -15.47 -6.94 12.47
N VAL A 7 -14.49 -6.22 11.94
CA VAL A 7 -13.62 -6.75 10.90
C VAL A 7 -12.77 -7.82 11.56
N VAL A 8 -13.14 -9.08 11.35
CA VAL A 8 -12.26 -10.22 11.60
C VAL A 8 -11.02 -9.97 10.75
N LEU A 9 -9.96 -9.45 11.36
CA LEU A 9 -8.66 -9.27 10.78
C LEU A 9 -8.22 -10.65 10.26
N SER A 10 -8.30 -10.85 8.93
CA SER A 10 -7.68 -11.98 8.26
C SER A 10 -6.18 -11.81 8.47
N THR A 11 -5.67 -12.50 9.47
CA THR A 11 -4.31 -12.44 9.95
C THR A 11 -3.42 -13.29 9.07
N ASP A 12 -3.17 -12.82 7.86
CA ASP A 12 -2.10 -13.33 7.04
C ASP A 12 -0.78 -12.83 7.65
N GLU A 13 -0.02 -13.74 8.24
CA GLU A 13 1.27 -13.45 8.88
C GLU A 13 2.22 -12.74 7.91
N ASP A 14 2.18 -13.08 6.62
CA ASP A 14 2.97 -12.44 5.59
C ASP A 14 2.60 -10.96 5.39
N GLU A 15 1.31 -10.62 5.45
CA GLU A 15 0.88 -9.22 5.37
C GLU A 15 1.26 -8.43 6.63
N MET A 16 1.22 -9.04 7.82
CA MET A 16 1.72 -8.41 9.04
C MET A 16 3.22 -8.16 8.98
N ILE A 17 4.01 -9.11 8.46
CA ILE A 17 5.45 -8.93 8.26
C ILE A 17 5.71 -7.76 7.30
N LYS A 18 4.97 -7.67 6.19
CA LYS A 18 5.08 -6.56 5.23
C LYS A 18 4.73 -5.21 5.87
N TYR A 19 3.68 -5.18 6.68
CA TYR A 19 3.26 -3.98 7.41
C TYR A 19 4.34 -3.51 8.39
N LEU A 20 4.78 -4.38 9.30
CA LEU A 20 5.80 -4.05 10.30
C LEU A 20 7.17 -3.72 9.69
N SER A 21 7.46 -4.18 8.46
CA SER A 21 8.68 -3.82 7.72
C SER A 21 8.53 -2.61 6.81
N SER A 22 7.38 -1.94 6.82
CA SER A 22 7.13 -0.73 6.05
C SER A 22 7.93 0.48 6.59
N PRO A 23 8.11 1.55 5.80
CA PRO A 23 8.83 2.77 6.23
C PRO A 23 8.28 3.43 7.50
N LEU A 24 7.04 3.16 7.89
CA LEU A 24 6.44 3.62 9.14
C LEU A 24 7.25 3.16 10.37
N PHE A 25 7.76 1.94 10.33
CA PHE A 25 8.48 1.33 11.46
C PHE A 25 9.99 1.42 11.25
N LYS A 26 10.54 2.60 11.46
CA LYS A 26 11.99 2.85 11.28
C LYS A 26 12.85 1.87 12.08
N GLY A 27 13.78 1.24 11.39
CA GLY A 27 14.69 0.26 12.00
C GLY A 27 14.12 -1.15 12.16
N ILE A 28 12.91 -1.41 11.65
CA ILE A 28 12.32 -2.75 11.60
C ILE A 28 12.37 -3.24 10.16
N GLY A 29 13.33 -4.10 9.87
CA GLY A 29 13.40 -4.78 8.56
C GLY A 29 12.59 -6.08 8.54
N PRO A 30 12.47 -6.74 7.36
CA PRO A 30 11.68 -7.96 7.19
C PRO A 30 12.05 -9.08 8.18
N THR A 31 13.34 -9.25 8.49
CA THR A 31 13.82 -10.26 9.46
C THR A 31 13.32 -9.96 10.87
N GLN A 32 13.38 -8.69 11.29
CA GLN A 32 12.90 -8.29 12.62
C GLN A 32 11.38 -8.38 12.70
N ALA A 33 10.66 -7.95 11.66
CA ALA A 33 9.21 -8.07 11.55
C ALA A 33 8.77 -9.55 11.66
N LYS A 34 9.50 -10.46 10.99
CA LYS A 34 9.26 -11.89 11.10
C LYS A 34 9.42 -12.40 12.53
N TYR A 35 10.49 -12.01 13.24
CA TYR A 35 10.68 -12.41 14.64
C TYR A 35 9.54 -11.91 15.55
N ILE A 36 8.97 -10.74 15.27
CA ILE A 36 7.84 -10.21 16.02
C ILE A 36 6.60 -11.08 15.78
N VAL A 37 6.28 -11.35 14.51
CA VAL A 37 5.10 -12.14 14.13
C VAL A 37 5.24 -13.60 14.58
N ASP A 38 6.42 -14.21 14.43
CA ASP A 38 6.69 -15.58 14.91
C ASP A 38 6.51 -15.70 16.45
N ALA A 39 6.81 -14.63 17.20
CA ALA A 39 6.70 -14.61 18.65
C ALA A 39 5.28 -14.36 19.17
N LEU A 40 4.51 -13.49 18.49
CA LEU A 40 3.21 -13.02 18.95
C LEU A 40 2.02 -13.61 18.17
N GLY A 41 2.28 -14.22 17.00
CA GLY A 41 1.26 -14.90 16.21
C GLY A 41 0.25 -13.96 15.58
N LYS A 42 -0.96 -14.46 15.43
CA LYS A 42 -2.06 -13.76 14.72
C LYS A 42 -2.50 -12.47 15.41
N ASP A 43 -2.34 -12.37 16.71
CA ASP A 43 -2.79 -11.23 17.52
C ASP A 43 -1.69 -10.18 17.73
N THR A 44 -0.60 -10.25 16.93
CA THR A 44 0.58 -9.39 17.07
C THR A 44 0.23 -7.91 17.26
N LEU A 45 -0.59 -7.34 16.40
CA LEU A 45 -0.91 -5.91 16.46
C LEU A 45 -1.76 -5.57 17.70
N THR A 46 -2.69 -6.44 18.08
CA THR A 46 -3.54 -6.27 19.26
C THR A 46 -2.72 -6.35 20.54
N LEU A 47 -1.88 -7.38 20.66
CA LEU A 47 -1.02 -7.58 21.82
C LEU A 47 -0.07 -6.41 22.04
N ILE A 48 0.55 -5.92 20.96
CA ILE A 48 1.47 -4.76 21.06
C ILE A 48 0.73 -3.51 21.52
N LYS A 49 -0.52 -3.29 21.07
CA LYS A 49 -1.31 -2.13 21.48
C LYS A 49 -1.75 -2.21 22.93
N GLU A 50 -2.09 -3.41 23.41
CA GLU A 50 -2.45 -3.64 24.81
C GLU A 50 -1.26 -3.40 25.75
N ASP A 51 -0.10 -3.99 25.42
CA ASP A 51 1.13 -3.78 26.18
C ASP A 51 2.37 -3.94 25.28
N LYS A 52 3.15 -2.87 25.14
CA LYS A 52 4.42 -2.87 24.41
C LYS A 52 5.44 -3.89 24.92
N HIS A 53 5.31 -4.30 26.18
CA HIS A 53 6.24 -5.25 26.80
C HIS A 53 6.11 -6.68 26.25
N HIS A 54 5.05 -6.99 25.49
CA HIS A 54 5.00 -8.21 24.69
C HIS A 54 6.18 -8.35 23.70
N LEU A 55 6.80 -7.23 23.34
CA LEU A 55 7.97 -7.20 22.46
C LEU A 55 9.31 -7.45 23.17
N ASP A 56 9.36 -7.41 24.50
CA ASP A 56 10.65 -7.46 25.26
C ASP A 56 11.44 -8.76 25.02
N ASN A 57 10.75 -9.86 24.77
CA ASN A 57 11.37 -11.17 24.54
C ASN A 57 11.62 -11.47 23.04
N VAL A 58 11.33 -10.53 22.14
CA VAL A 58 11.54 -10.73 20.71
C VAL A 58 13.02 -10.55 20.37
N LYS A 59 13.59 -11.51 19.66
CA LYS A 59 15.00 -11.50 19.28
C LYS A 59 15.39 -10.21 18.54
N GLY A 60 16.41 -9.51 19.03
CA GLY A 60 16.91 -8.27 18.41
C GLY A 60 16.06 -7.02 18.69
N MET A 61 15.07 -7.13 19.57
CA MET A 61 14.30 -5.98 20.04
C MET A 61 15.14 -5.12 20.98
N THR A 62 15.01 -3.81 20.84
CA THR A 62 15.59 -2.82 21.76
C THR A 62 14.46 -1.95 22.30
N ALA A 63 14.69 -1.30 23.45
CA ALA A 63 13.69 -0.39 24.03
C ALA A 63 13.25 0.70 23.02
N VAL A 64 14.21 1.25 22.26
CA VAL A 64 13.91 2.28 21.24
C VAL A 64 13.02 1.74 20.13
N LYS A 65 13.29 0.54 19.62
CA LYS A 65 12.44 -0.09 18.60
C LYS A 65 11.06 -0.42 19.13
N ARG A 66 10.98 -1.01 20.32
CA ARG A 66 9.73 -1.34 21.00
C ARG A 66 8.85 -0.11 21.19
N ASP A 67 9.42 0.95 21.76
CA ASP A 67 8.69 2.18 22.04
C ASP A 67 8.21 2.85 20.73
N HIS A 68 9.07 2.86 19.70
CA HIS A 68 8.68 3.37 18.37
C HIS A 68 7.55 2.55 17.72
N ILE A 69 7.61 1.22 17.79
CA ILE A 69 6.51 0.37 17.26
C ILE A 69 5.20 0.68 18.00
N TYR A 70 5.26 0.77 19.32
CA TYR A 70 4.10 1.08 20.14
C TYR A 70 3.51 2.47 19.81
N GLU A 71 4.36 3.49 19.71
CA GLU A 71 3.95 4.84 19.33
C GLU A 71 3.25 4.85 17.97
N VAL A 72 3.83 4.22 16.95
CA VAL A 72 3.23 4.15 15.61
C VAL A 72 1.88 3.45 15.65
N LEU A 73 1.76 2.35 16.40
CA LEU A 73 0.51 1.59 16.48
C LEU A 73 -0.58 2.26 17.32
N THR A 74 -0.22 3.18 18.21
CA THR A 74 -1.17 3.85 19.13
C THR A 74 -1.39 5.33 18.80
N ALA A 75 -0.64 5.89 17.85
CA ALA A 75 -0.56 7.32 17.63
C ALA A 75 -1.84 7.98 17.10
N ASN A 76 -2.71 7.27 16.36
CA ASN A 76 -3.94 7.87 15.83
C ASN A 76 -5.00 6.82 15.45
N ASP A 77 -6.28 7.12 15.75
CA ASP A 77 -7.44 6.38 15.24
C ASP A 77 -7.47 6.33 13.70
N TYR A 78 -6.98 7.41 13.06
CA TYR A 78 -6.87 7.52 11.62
C TYR A 78 -5.93 6.47 10.98
N ASP A 79 -4.79 6.20 11.59
CA ASP A 79 -3.86 5.17 11.09
C ASP A 79 -4.49 3.77 11.18
N GLN A 80 -5.37 3.56 12.15
CA GLN A 80 -6.14 2.33 12.29
C GLN A 80 -7.17 2.16 11.16
N GLU A 81 -7.87 3.23 10.79
CA GLU A 81 -8.83 3.21 9.68
C GLU A 81 -8.13 2.87 8.36
N VAL A 82 -6.96 3.44 8.11
CA VAL A 82 -6.17 3.13 6.91
C VAL A 82 -5.71 1.68 6.90
N ILE A 83 -5.21 1.16 8.03
CA ILE A 83 -4.80 -0.25 8.14
C ILE A 83 -5.99 -1.18 7.88
N GLN A 84 -7.12 -0.94 8.53
CA GLN A 84 -8.34 -1.71 8.33
C GLN A 84 -8.83 -1.64 6.89
N PHE A 85 -8.75 -0.47 6.28
CA PHE A 85 -9.11 -0.27 4.87
C PHE A 85 -8.23 -1.12 3.94
N PHE A 86 -6.91 -1.11 4.11
CA PHE A 86 -5.99 -1.93 3.33
C PHE A 86 -6.26 -3.43 3.50
N MET A 87 -6.41 -3.88 4.74
CA MET A 87 -6.70 -5.29 5.06
C MET A 87 -8.06 -5.73 4.50
N GLY A 88 -9.11 -4.92 4.70
CA GLY A 88 -10.46 -5.22 4.24
C GLY A 88 -10.59 -5.36 2.72
N HIS A 89 -9.73 -4.67 1.96
CA HIS A 89 -9.71 -4.75 0.50
C HIS A 89 -8.61 -5.69 -0.04
N GLY A 90 -7.92 -6.44 0.83
CA GLY A 90 -6.83 -7.34 0.43
C GLY A 90 -5.68 -6.61 -0.28
N ILE A 91 -5.42 -5.35 0.10
CA ILE A 91 -4.34 -4.54 -0.43
C ILE A 91 -3.06 -4.87 0.33
N SER A 92 -1.94 -5.04 -0.40
CA SER A 92 -0.68 -5.34 0.25
C SER A 92 -0.21 -4.21 1.15
N MET A 93 0.07 -4.54 2.41
CA MET A 93 0.50 -3.60 3.45
C MET A 93 1.86 -2.94 3.18
N ARG A 94 2.62 -3.46 2.21
CA ARG A 94 3.93 -2.89 1.84
C ARG A 94 3.86 -1.44 1.38
N TYR A 95 2.71 -1.01 0.83
CA TYR A 95 2.53 0.35 0.30
C TYR A 95 2.00 1.33 1.35
N ILE A 96 1.45 0.82 2.46
CA ILE A 96 0.75 1.65 3.44
C ILE A 96 1.65 2.77 3.97
N GLY A 97 2.91 2.45 4.30
CA GLY A 97 3.82 3.43 4.89
C GLY A 97 4.09 4.62 3.98
N ILE A 98 4.44 4.36 2.71
CA ILE A 98 4.77 5.45 1.77
C ILE A 98 3.51 6.25 1.38
N ILE A 99 2.36 5.59 1.26
CA ILE A 99 1.10 6.26 0.93
C ILE A 99 0.65 7.16 2.09
N GLN A 100 0.71 6.66 3.34
CA GLN A 100 0.37 7.44 4.53
C GLN A 100 1.35 8.60 4.75
N GLU A 101 2.65 8.39 4.53
CA GLU A 101 3.64 9.46 4.64
C GLU A 101 3.39 10.57 3.63
N THR A 102 2.98 10.21 2.40
CA THR A 102 2.72 11.16 1.31
C THR A 102 1.44 11.94 1.52
N TYR A 103 0.33 11.26 1.81
CA TYR A 103 -1.01 11.88 1.83
C TYR A 103 -1.54 12.19 3.22
N LYS A 104 -0.97 11.60 4.25
CA LYS A 104 -1.39 11.80 5.65
C LYS A 104 -2.90 11.59 5.79
N GLU A 105 -3.61 12.57 6.34
CA GLU A 105 -5.06 12.54 6.57
C GLU A 105 -5.90 12.38 5.29
N LYS A 106 -5.31 12.66 4.11
CA LYS A 106 -5.99 12.50 2.81
C LYS A 106 -5.83 11.11 2.19
N THR A 107 -5.15 10.18 2.87
CA THR A 107 -4.85 8.85 2.33
C THR A 107 -6.09 8.13 1.83
N LEU A 108 -7.14 8.03 2.64
CA LEU A 108 -8.38 7.35 2.25
C LEU A 108 -9.11 8.07 1.12
N GLU A 109 -9.17 9.40 1.17
CA GLU A 109 -9.78 10.22 0.11
C GLU A 109 -9.12 9.98 -1.25
N VAL A 110 -7.78 10.01 -1.30
CA VAL A 110 -7.01 9.78 -2.53
C VAL A 110 -7.20 8.36 -3.04
N LEU A 111 -7.12 7.36 -2.15
CA LEU A 111 -7.28 5.96 -2.53
C LEU A 111 -8.68 5.67 -3.09
N GLN A 112 -9.71 6.25 -2.52
CA GLN A 112 -11.10 6.01 -2.94
C GLN A 112 -11.48 6.79 -4.20
N ASN A 113 -11.01 8.03 -4.33
CA ASN A 113 -11.46 8.92 -5.39
C ASN A 113 -10.45 9.10 -6.53
N HIS A 114 -9.16 9.02 -6.23
CA HIS A 114 -8.08 9.33 -7.18
C HIS A 114 -6.89 8.34 -7.11
N PRO A 115 -7.13 7.01 -7.18
CA PRO A 115 -6.08 6.02 -6.94
C PRO A 115 -4.91 6.11 -7.93
N TYR A 116 -5.11 6.62 -9.13
CA TYR A 116 -4.04 6.80 -10.13
C TYR A 116 -3.14 7.99 -9.86
N GLN A 117 -3.51 8.88 -8.93
CA GLN A 117 -2.65 9.98 -8.49
C GLN A 117 -1.35 9.46 -7.82
N LEU A 118 -1.40 8.27 -7.24
CA LEU A 118 -0.23 7.57 -6.69
C LEU A 118 0.94 7.47 -7.67
N ILE A 119 0.66 7.38 -9.00
CA ILE A 119 1.68 7.27 -10.04
C ILE A 119 2.51 8.55 -10.16
N GLU A 120 1.87 9.69 -9.93
CA GLU A 120 2.49 11.01 -10.04
C GLU A 120 3.22 11.40 -8.76
N ASP A 121 2.68 11.04 -7.61
CA ASP A 121 3.09 11.57 -6.32
C ASP A 121 4.08 10.67 -5.58
N ILE A 122 4.16 9.36 -5.95
CA ILE A 122 4.98 8.41 -5.22
C ILE A 122 5.97 7.70 -6.15
N ASP A 123 7.24 7.98 -5.96
CA ASP A 123 8.30 7.26 -6.67
C ASP A 123 8.25 5.76 -6.36
N GLY A 124 8.33 4.95 -7.42
CA GLY A 124 8.27 3.49 -7.32
C GLY A 124 6.86 2.90 -7.38
N ILE A 125 5.80 3.71 -7.39
CA ILE A 125 4.44 3.26 -7.73
C ILE A 125 4.20 3.52 -9.23
N GLY A 126 4.22 2.44 -10.00
CA GLY A 126 3.88 2.48 -11.42
C GLY A 126 2.40 2.18 -11.68
N PHE A 127 2.00 2.26 -12.96
CA PHE A 127 0.61 2.02 -13.38
C PHE A 127 0.06 0.69 -12.86
N LYS A 128 0.82 -0.42 -12.98
CA LYS A 128 0.36 -1.73 -12.53
C LYS A 128 -0.05 -1.75 -11.05
N THR A 129 0.76 -1.13 -10.18
CA THR A 129 0.48 -1.07 -8.74
C THR A 129 -0.75 -0.20 -8.44
N ALA A 130 -0.83 0.99 -9.03
CA ALA A 130 -1.99 1.87 -8.84
C ALA A 130 -3.28 1.25 -9.40
N ASP A 131 -3.19 0.54 -10.53
CA ASP A 131 -4.30 -0.15 -11.16
C ASP A 131 -4.81 -1.33 -10.31
N GLU A 132 -3.90 -2.14 -9.75
CA GLU A 132 -4.27 -3.19 -8.79
C GLU A 132 -5.01 -2.62 -7.58
N LEU A 133 -4.54 -1.51 -7.02
CA LEU A 133 -5.19 -0.82 -5.91
C LEU A 133 -6.58 -0.32 -6.32
N ALA A 134 -6.67 0.40 -7.44
CA ALA A 134 -7.93 0.93 -7.96
C ALA A 134 -8.97 -0.17 -8.19
N LEU A 135 -8.58 -1.28 -8.81
CA LEU A 135 -9.49 -2.39 -9.11
C LEU A 135 -9.94 -3.13 -7.84
N LYS A 136 -9.07 -3.31 -6.85
CA LYS A 136 -9.42 -3.88 -5.54
C LYS A 136 -10.39 -2.99 -4.76
N LEU A 137 -10.34 -1.68 -4.98
CA LEU A 137 -11.25 -0.70 -4.41
C LEU A 137 -12.57 -0.57 -5.18
N GLY A 138 -12.82 -1.45 -6.15
CA GLY A 138 -14.06 -1.48 -6.92
C GLY A 138 -14.05 -0.60 -8.18
N GLY A 139 -12.88 -0.10 -8.58
CA GLY A 139 -12.71 0.64 -9.83
C GLY A 139 -13.06 -0.19 -11.05
N SER A 140 -13.68 0.43 -12.07
CA SER A 140 -14.02 -0.22 -13.33
C SER A 140 -12.80 -0.32 -14.24
N LYS A 141 -12.65 -1.47 -14.92
CA LYS A 141 -11.62 -1.66 -15.96
C LYS A 141 -11.79 -0.70 -17.14
N GLU A 142 -12.99 -0.20 -17.35
CA GLU A 142 -13.37 0.68 -18.46
C GLU A 142 -13.44 2.16 -18.04
N SER A 143 -13.03 2.49 -16.80
CA SER A 143 -13.13 3.87 -16.33
C SER A 143 -12.25 4.80 -17.16
N PRO A 144 -12.77 5.99 -17.55
CA PRO A 144 -11.99 6.98 -18.29
C PRO A 144 -10.70 7.40 -17.56
N GLU A 145 -10.75 7.40 -16.23
CA GLU A 145 -9.61 7.74 -15.39
C GLU A 145 -8.48 6.69 -15.51
N ARG A 146 -8.84 5.40 -15.50
CA ARG A 146 -7.91 4.30 -15.76
C ARG A 146 -7.25 4.41 -17.13
N LEU A 147 -8.06 4.62 -18.15
CA LEU A 147 -7.59 4.73 -19.54
C LEU A 147 -6.64 5.92 -19.71
N LYS A 148 -7.01 7.07 -19.14
CA LYS A 148 -6.16 8.27 -19.15
C LYS A 148 -4.83 8.03 -18.43
N ALA A 149 -4.87 7.44 -17.24
CA ALA A 149 -3.66 7.14 -16.46
C ALA A 149 -2.73 6.18 -17.21
N ALA A 150 -3.29 5.15 -17.88
CA ALA A 150 -2.51 4.21 -18.68
C ALA A 150 -1.82 4.88 -19.87
N VAL A 151 -2.50 5.76 -20.59
CA VAL A 151 -1.91 6.50 -21.70
C VAL A 151 -0.79 7.41 -21.21
N LEU A 152 -1.06 8.21 -20.17
CA LEU A 152 -0.07 9.14 -19.62
C LEU A 152 1.18 8.41 -19.11
N TYR A 153 0.99 7.33 -18.37
CA TYR A 153 2.10 6.50 -17.90
C TYR A 153 2.89 5.89 -19.04
N SER A 154 2.22 5.38 -20.09
CA SER A 154 2.87 4.81 -21.28
C SER A 154 3.74 5.82 -21.99
N VAL A 155 3.24 7.04 -22.19
CA VAL A 155 3.99 8.13 -22.84
C VAL A 155 5.18 8.56 -21.98
N LYS A 156 4.95 8.86 -20.70
CA LYS A 156 6.03 9.29 -19.79
C LYS A 156 7.14 8.24 -19.70
N ARG A 157 6.76 6.98 -19.53
CA ARG A 157 7.71 5.87 -19.41
C ARG A 157 8.48 5.62 -20.71
N GLY A 158 7.77 5.63 -21.85
CA GLY A 158 8.40 5.43 -23.14
C GLY A 158 9.37 6.56 -23.53
N CYS A 159 9.01 7.81 -23.26
CA CYS A 159 9.90 8.95 -23.43
C CYS A 159 11.12 8.85 -22.51
N PHE A 160 10.95 8.48 -21.27
CA PHE A 160 12.04 8.30 -20.31
C PHE A 160 13.01 7.20 -20.76
N ASP A 161 12.48 6.03 -21.13
CA ASP A 161 13.29 4.86 -21.50
C ASP A 161 14.06 5.08 -22.82
N SER A 162 13.49 5.86 -23.77
CA SER A 162 14.12 6.19 -25.07
C SER A 162 15.00 7.45 -25.04
N GLY A 163 14.94 8.23 -23.96
CA GLY A 163 15.57 9.56 -23.90
C GLY A 163 14.94 10.58 -24.86
N SER A 164 13.72 10.33 -25.35
CA SER A 164 12.99 11.18 -26.29
C SER A 164 11.96 12.04 -25.57
N THR A 165 11.60 13.17 -26.19
CA THR A 165 10.54 14.05 -25.69
C THR A 165 9.18 13.78 -26.34
N TYR A 166 9.10 12.80 -27.22
CA TYR A 166 7.89 12.39 -27.95
C TYR A 166 7.87 10.88 -28.17
N MET A 167 6.69 10.35 -28.43
CA MET A 167 6.47 8.97 -28.90
C MET A 167 5.55 8.98 -30.12
N LEU A 168 5.79 8.04 -31.04
CA LEU A 168 4.91 7.83 -32.18
C LEU A 168 3.61 7.16 -31.73
N TYR A 169 2.52 7.41 -32.43
CA TYR A 169 1.20 6.86 -32.09
C TYR A 169 1.21 5.33 -31.94
N ASP A 170 1.85 4.60 -32.83
CA ASP A 170 1.96 3.13 -32.77
C ASP A 170 2.77 2.63 -31.58
N GLU A 171 3.77 3.40 -31.14
CA GLU A 171 4.55 3.10 -29.94
C GLU A 171 3.70 3.31 -28.67
N ILE A 172 2.92 4.40 -28.63
CA ILE A 172 1.97 4.67 -27.55
C ILE A 172 0.93 3.55 -27.48
N LYS A 173 0.35 3.16 -28.62
CA LYS A 173 -0.64 2.07 -28.70
C LYS A 173 -0.08 0.75 -28.15
N LYS A 174 1.14 0.37 -28.56
CA LYS A 174 1.82 -0.85 -28.05
C LYS A 174 2.09 -0.78 -26.55
N ALA A 175 2.60 0.34 -26.04
CA ALA A 175 2.89 0.52 -24.63
C ALA A 175 1.62 0.51 -23.77
N TYR A 176 0.56 1.14 -24.26
CA TYR A 176 -0.76 1.14 -23.65
C TYR A 176 -1.33 -0.28 -23.51
N HIS A 177 -1.36 -1.06 -24.59
CA HIS A 177 -1.83 -2.44 -24.54
C HIS A 177 -1.02 -3.31 -23.59
N LYS A 178 0.29 -3.09 -23.50
CA LYS A 178 1.16 -3.80 -22.55
C LYS A 178 0.80 -3.48 -21.10
N ASN A 179 0.39 -2.25 -20.79
CA ASN A 179 0.07 -1.82 -19.44
C ASN A 179 -1.32 -2.22 -18.99
N ILE A 180 -2.32 -2.12 -19.86
CA ILE A 180 -3.73 -2.40 -19.52
C ILE A 180 -4.09 -3.89 -19.67
N GLY A 181 -3.26 -4.65 -20.38
CA GLY A 181 -3.67 -5.96 -20.89
C GLY A 181 -4.60 -5.82 -22.08
N TYR A 182 -5.03 -6.93 -22.62
CA TYR A 182 -5.83 -7.01 -23.82
C TYR A 182 -7.15 -6.23 -23.67
N ILE A 183 -7.33 -5.19 -24.46
CA ILE A 183 -8.65 -4.63 -24.74
C ILE A 183 -9.07 -5.23 -26.07
N ASP A 184 -10.14 -6.01 -26.04
CA ASP A 184 -10.77 -6.54 -27.24
C ASP A 184 -11.07 -5.38 -28.20
N GLU A 185 -10.51 -5.45 -29.41
CA GLU A 185 -10.88 -4.59 -30.52
C GLU A 185 -12.23 -5.12 -31.05
N SER A 186 -13.32 -4.82 -30.36
CA SER A 186 -14.68 -5.07 -30.87
C SER A 186 -15.32 -3.79 -31.36
#